data_05d39666b55f7aefd6b43c1742e7030a
#
_entry.id   05d39666b55f7aefd6b43c1742e7030a
#
_cell.length_a   1.000
_cell.length_b   1.000
_cell.length_c   1.000
_cell.angle_alpha   90.00
_cell.angle_beta   90.00
_cell.angle_gamma   90.00
#
_symmetry.space_group_name_H-M   'P 1'
#
loop_
_entity.id
_entity.type
_entity.pdbx_description
1 polymer ?
#
loop_
_entity_poly.entity_id
_entity_poly.type
_entity_poly.pdbx_seq_one_letter_code
_entity_poly.pdbx_strand_id
1 'polypeptide(L)'
;METMRLLFLIKDEGNSLSAEIATYEPLTFNDQLSLSSTLQYAGKLYEVQQLDLSAEEADKILQSETVITMKNLDEASVGGKSEDEKAIGIVASMLVGSLIYGFLISFLSMITTDVASEKGSRVLEVLLASVKPSTHLIAKLTGTFLLAITQIAALILVLAVIFMTVDGGSKMDSLQPMIEELSYSYIGYAFAFLILTIILNLIIGALLGSLVSKVEEAGQAVMPMTIIGIIGFYVLIFGAQSPDTMLVKVFSYIPFTSGMVMPLRIGATDIGSFEPLLALGILIVTSILAFIISLTFYKRSVLTYSTGGIIQKIKTMLKVTT
;
A
#
# COMPACT_ATOMS: atom_id res chain seq x y z
N MET A 1 23.54 5.65 20.93
CA MET A 1 24.41 4.97 19.97
C MET A 1 24.31 3.48 20.30
N GLU A 2 23.32 2.80 19.73
CA GLU A 2 23.20 1.35 19.84
C GLU A 2 24.28 0.73 18.96
N THR A 3 25.11 -0.07 19.55
CA THR A 3 26.19 -0.79 18.84
C THR A 3 25.53 -1.96 18.10
N MET A 4 25.33 -1.77 16.81
CA MET A 4 24.95 -2.85 15.90
C MET A 4 25.94 -4.02 16.04
N ARG A 5 25.46 -5.19 16.48
CA ARG A 5 26.30 -6.38 16.61
C ARG A 5 26.24 -7.14 15.30
N LEU A 6 27.29 -6.99 14.49
CA LEU A 6 27.47 -7.71 13.23
C LEU A 6 28.53 -8.80 13.46
N LEU A 7 28.24 -10.01 13.01
CA LEU A 7 29.19 -11.12 12.99
C LEU A 7 29.52 -11.45 11.53
N PHE A 8 30.77 -11.36 11.18
CA PHE A 8 31.25 -11.74 9.86
C PHE A 8 31.93 -13.10 9.92
N LEU A 9 31.43 -14.05 9.14
CA LEU A 9 32.05 -15.34 8.91
C LEU A 9 32.58 -15.36 7.48
N ILE A 10 33.91 -15.29 7.35
CA ILE A 10 34.58 -15.33 6.06
C ILE A 10 35.22 -16.72 5.92
N LYS A 11 34.85 -17.45 4.87
CA LYS A 11 35.41 -18.76 4.53
C LYS A 11 36.17 -18.66 3.22
N ASP A 12 37.37 -19.21 3.23
CA ASP A 12 38.15 -19.39 2.02
C ASP A 12 37.85 -20.79 1.43
N GLU A 13 37.26 -20.81 0.22
CA GLU A 13 36.92 -22.04 -0.51
C GLU A 13 37.97 -22.35 -1.61
N GLY A 14 39.17 -21.83 -1.45
CA GLY A 14 40.34 -22.18 -2.29
C GLY A 14 40.42 -21.44 -3.63
N ASN A 15 39.31 -20.92 -4.17
CA ASN A 15 39.27 -20.12 -5.40
C ASN A 15 38.30 -18.94 -5.31
N SER A 16 37.56 -18.83 -4.21
CA SER A 16 36.62 -17.73 -3.94
C SER A 16 36.46 -17.53 -2.43
N LEU A 17 36.21 -16.28 -2.02
CA LEU A 17 35.82 -15.95 -0.65
C LEU A 17 34.32 -16.02 -0.53
N SER A 18 33.84 -16.82 0.41
CA SER A 18 32.43 -16.80 0.84
C SER A 18 32.33 -16.00 2.14
N ALA A 19 31.44 -15.00 2.18
CA ALA A 19 31.19 -14.19 3.36
C ALA A 19 29.75 -14.37 3.83
N GLU A 20 29.56 -14.77 5.08
CA GLU A 20 28.27 -14.86 5.76
C GLU A 20 28.19 -13.73 6.79
N ILE A 21 27.16 -12.87 6.69
CA ILE A 21 26.89 -11.82 7.66
C ILE A 21 25.71 -12.25 8.52
N ALA A 22 25.93 -12.40 9.81
CA ALA A 22 24.89 -12.72 10.77
C ALA A 22 24.59 -11.49 11.64
N THR A 23 23.32 -11.12 11.75
CA THR A 23 22.85 -9.96 12.52
C THR A 23 21.72 -10.36 13.47
N TYR A 24 21.61 -9.67 14.59
CA TYR A 24 20.49 -9.83 15.53
C TYR A 24 19.30 -8.90 15.18
N GLU A 25 19.55 -7.84 14.42
CA GLU A 25 18.51 -6.91 13.95
C GLU A 25 18.51 -6.88 12.42
N PRO A 26 17.34 -6.80 11.76
CA PRO A 26 17.26 -6.72 10.32
C PRO A 26 17.98 -5.46 9.82
N LEU A 27 18.89 -5.64 8.88
CA LEU A 27 19.62 -4.55 8.23
C LEU A 27 18.71 -3.79 7.27
N THR A 28 18.85 -2.46 7.23
CA THR A 28 18.17 -1.67 6.21
C THR A 28 18.70 -2.04 4.82
N PHE A 29 17.88 -1.87 3.78
CA PHE A 29 18.28 -2.15 2.39
C PHE A 29 19.59 -1.42 2.00
N ASN A 30 19.76 -0.18 2.45
CA ASN A 30 20.98 0.60 2.19
C ASN A 30 22.21 0.02 2.90
N ASP A 31 22.04 -0.49 4.13
CA ASP A 31 23.14 -1.11 4.87
C ASP A 31 23.53 -2.44 4.24
N GLN A 32 22.56 -3.24 3.79
CA GLN A 32 22.81 -4.49 3.04
C GLN A 32 23.57 -4.21 1.75
N LEU A 33 23.14 -3.23 0.96
CA LEU A 33 23.80 -2.84 -0.29
C LEU A 33 25.24 -2.36 -0.05
N SER A 34 25.45 -1.54 0.97
CA SER A 34 26.74 -0.99 1.36
C SER A 34 27.70 -2.08 1.85
N LEU A 35 27.23 -3.00 2.70
CA LEU A 35 28.00 -4.12 3.19
C LEU A 35 28.35 -5.12 2.08
N SER A 36 27.38 -5.44 1.22
CA SER A 36 27.61 -6.36 0.10
C SER A 36 28.64 -5.81 -0.88
N SER A 37 28.54 -4.53 -1.25
CA SER A 37 29.52 -3.89 -2.14
C SER A 37 30.92 -3.83 -1.53
N THR A 38 31.00 -3.57 -0.23
CA THR A 38 32.29 -3.52 0.51
C THR A 38 32.96 -4.90 0.57
N LEU A 39 32.16 -5.95 0.86
CA LEU A 39 32.67 -7.32 0.91
C LEU A 39 33.05 -7.86 -0.48
N GLN A 40 32.28 -7.54 -1.52
CA GLN A 40 32.64 -7.86 -2.90
C GLN A 40 33.97 -7.22 -3.29
N TYR A 41 34.16 -5.95 -2.94
CA TYR A 41 35.44 -5.26 -3.21
C TYR A 41 36.60 -5.86 -2.43
N ALA A 42 36.40 -6.20 -1.15
CA ALA A 42 37.41 -6.84 -0.32
C ALA A 42 37.77 -8.25 -0.84
N GLY A 43 36.74 -9.03 -1.29
CA GLY A 43 36.97 -10.34 -1.93
C GLY A 43 37.80 -10.24 -3.19
N LYS A 44 37.51 -9.29 -4.07
CA LYS A 44 38.26 -9.04 -5.28
C LYS A 44 39.73 -8.65 -5.00
N LEU A 45 39.95 -7.78 -4.00
CA LEU A 45 41.30 -7.42 -3.59
C LEU A 45 42.10 -8.61 -3.03
N TYR A 46 41.47 -9.49 -2.26
CA TYR A 46 42.09 -10.68 -1.70
C TYR A 46 42.51 -11.65 -2.81
N GLU A 47 41.67 -11.92 -3.77
CA GLU A 47 41.92 -12.79 -4.92
C GLU A 47 43.05 -12.22 -5.81
N VAL A 48 43.05 -10.91 -6.06
CA VAL A 48 44.13 -10.24 -6.82
C VAL A 48 45.47 -10.31 -6.09
N GLN A 49 45.48 -10.26 -4.74
CA GLN A 49 46.71 -10.29 -3.94
C GLN A 49 47.36 -11.69 -3.88
N GLN A 50 46.59 -12.78 -4.07
CA GLN A 50 47.09 -14.14 -4.03
C GLN A 50 47.73 -14.62 -5.33
N LEU A 51 47.56 -13.90 -6.42
CA LEU A 51 47.91 -14.36 -7.73
C LEU A 51 48.98 -13.43 -8.38
N ASP A 52 50.08 -14.02 -8.87
CA ASP A 52 51.01 -13.39 -9.80
C ASP A 52 50.37 -13.36 -11.20
N LEU A 53 49.40 -12.44 -11.39
CA LEU A 53 48.42 -12.48 -12.47
C LEU A 53 48.89 -11.77 -13.75
N SER A 54 48.61 -12.40 -14.89
CA SER A 54 48.52 -11.73 -16.18
C SER A 54 47.28 -10.82 -16.27
N ALA A 55 47.29 -9.83 -17.15
CA ALA A 55 46.17 -8.89 -17.32
C ALA A 55 44.81 -9.55 -17.65
N GLU A 56 44.83 -10.71 -18.33
CA GLU A 56 43.62 -11.49 -18.65
C GLU A 56 43.00 -12.19 -17.43
N GLU A 57 43.82 -12.64 -16.50
CA GLU A 57 43.41 -13.30 -15.27
C GLU A 57 42.85 -12.28 -14.27
N ALA A 58 43.45 -11.09 -14.21
CA ALA A 58 42.93 -9.97 -13.43
C ALA A 58 41.50 -9.54 -13.87
N ASP A 59 41.23 -9.53 -15.17
CA ASP A 59 39.94 -9.17 -15.73
C ASP A 59 38.86 -10.23 -15.41
N LYS A 60 39.24 -11.50 -15.37
CA LYS A 60 38.38 -12.62 -14.98
C LYS A 60 37.98 -12.55 -13.50
N ILE A 61 38.87 -12.11 -12.63
CA ILE A 61 38.63 -11.92 -11.21
C ILE A 61 37.75 -10.66 -10.95
N LEU A 62 37.96 -9.60 -11.72
CA LEU A 62 37.12 -8.39 -11.64
C LEU A 62 35.67 -8.67 -12.04
N GLN A 63 35.44 -9.74 -12.83
CA GLN A 63 34.10 -10.19 -13.23
C GLN A 63 33.52 -11.28 -12.30
N SER A 64 34.32 -11.81 -11.35
CA SER A 64 33.80 -12.80 -10.39
C SER A 64 32.83 -12.17 -9.40
N GLU A 65 31.65 -12.81 -9.22
CA GLU A 65 30.66 -12.41 -8.22
C GLU A 65 30.89 -13.18 -6.93
N THR A 66 31.12 -12.46 -5.84
CA THR A 66 31.17 -13.07 -4.49
C THR A 66 29.75 -13.37 -4.01
N VAL A 67 29.45 -14.65 -3.73
CA VAL A 67 28.16 -15.02 -3.13
C VAL A 67 28.16 -14.57 -1.67
N ILE A 68 27.35 -13.56 -1.37
CA ILE A 68 27.16 -13.03 -0.02
C ILE A 68 25.80 -13.51 0.49
N THR A 69 25.81 -14.40 1.48
CA THR A 69 24.59 -14.84 2.16
C THR A 69 24.41 -14.03 3.43
N MET A 70 23.33 -13.25 3.50
CA MET A 70 22.94 -12.54 4.71
C MET A 70 21.98 -13.44 5.50
N LYS A 71 22.34 -13.74 6.75
CA LYS A 71 21.52 -14.54 7.64
C LYS A 71 21.12 -13.75 8.86
N ASN A 72 19.83 -13.55 9.02
CA ASN A 72 19.28 -12.96 10.23
C ASN A 72 19.25 -14.03 11.33
N LEU A 73 19.93 -13.80 12.45
CA LEU A 73 20.01 -14.75 13.56
C LEU A 73 18.73 -14.86 14.39
N ASP A 74 17.87 -13.85 14.34
CA ASP A 74 16.53 -13.89 14.96
C ASP A 74 15.56 -14.79 14.17
N GLU A 75 15.84 -15.11 12.91
CA GLU A 75 15.07 -16.05 12.09
C GLU A 75 15.28 -17.54 12.46
N ALA A 76 16.13 -17.85 13.40
CA ALA A 76 16.27 -19.20 13.94
C ALA A 76 15.03 -19.70 14.72
N SER A 77 13.98 -18.88 14.84
CA SER A 77 12.64 -19.33 15.22
C SER A 77 11.99 -20.01 14.01
N VAL A 78 11.88 -21.31 14.07
CA VAL A 78 11.24 -22.23 13.12
C VAL A 78 9.96 -21.62 12.53
N GLY A 79 9.99 -21.18 11.24
CA GLY A 79 8.81 -20.78 10.49
C GLY A 79 8.75 -19.34 9.96
N GLY A 80 9.83 -18.55 10.00
CA GLY A 80 9.88 -17.21 9.37
C GLY A 80 9.92 -17.26 7.84
N LYS A 81 9.50 -16.17 7.18
CA LYS A 81 9.57 -16.01 5.72
C LYS A 81 11.02 -15.90 5.26
N SER A 82 11.33 -16.51 4.10
CA SER A 82 12.62 -16.33 3.45
C SER A 82 12.83 -14.88 2.98
N GLU A 83 14.07 -14.48 2.74
CA GLU A 83 14.39 -13.15 2.20
C GLU A 83 13.74 -12.94 0.81
N ASP A 84 13.65 -13.99 -0.01
CA ASP A 84 12.99 -13.94 -1.31
C ASP A 84 11.48 -13.73 -1.15
N GLU A 85 10.83 -14.44 -0.21
CA GLU A 85 9.41 -14.24 0.11
C GLU A 85 9.13 -12.82 0.62
N LYS A 86 10.01 -12.25 1.46
CA LYS A 86 9.91 -10.87 1.94
C LYS A 86 10.07 -9.86 0.79
N ALA A 87 11.06 -10.05 -0.06
CA ALA A 87 11.30 -9.19 -1.23
C ALA A 87 10.09 -9.18 -2.18
N ILE A 88 9.55 -10.36 -2.49
CA ILE A 88 8.34 -10.51 -3.31
C ILE A 88 7.13 -9.88 -2.61
N GLY A 89 6.99 -10.09 -1.31
CA GLY A 89 5.96 -9.46 -0.50
C GLY A 89 6.01 -7.93 -0.52
N ILE A 90 7.20 -7.33 -0.50
CA ILE A 90 7.41 -5.88 -0.65
C ILE A 90 6.94 -5.42 -2.03
N VAL A 91 7.39 -6.07 -3.10
CA VAL A 91 7.03 -5.71 -4.48
C VAL A 91 5.51 -5.81 -4.67
N ALA A 92 4.90 -6.91 -4.25
CA ALA A 92 3.46 -7.10 -4.31
C ALA A 92 2.69 -6.02 -3.52
N SER A 93 3.18 -5.65 -2.34
CA SER A 93 2.58 -4.62 -1.50
C SER A 93 2.70 -3.22 -2.10
N MET A 94 3.82 -2.92 -2.76
CA MET A 94 4.00 -1.67 -3.51
C MET A 94 2.99 -1.55 -4.66
N LEU A 95 2.76 -2.65 -5.39
CA LEU A 95 1.75 -2.70 -6.46
C LEU A 95 0.34 -2.49 -5.91
N VAL A 96 -0.04 -3.26 -4.88
CA VAL A 96 -1.36 -3.15 -4.24
C VAL A 96 -1.57 -1.76 -3.64
N GLY A 97 -0.59 -1.24 -2.91
CA GLY A 97 -0.67 0.09 -2.31
C GLY A 97 -0.74 1.22 -3.33
N SER A 98 -0.02 1.11 -4.45
CA SER A 98 -0.09 2.06 -5.57
C SER A 98 -1.47 2.05 -6.24
N LEU A 99 -2.06 0.86 -6.42
CA LEU A 99 -3.42 0.71 -6.92
C LEU A 99 -4.43 1.38 -5.97
N ILE A 100 -4.34 1.09 -4.67
CA ILE A 100 -5.24 1.68 -3.66
C ILE A 100 -5.11 3.20 -3.68
N TYR A 101 -3.89 3.74 -3.77
CA TYR A 101 -3.66 5.19 -3.85
C TYR A 101 -4.27 5.81 -5.12
N GLY A 102 -4.09 5.17 -6.27
CA GLY A 102 -4.69 5.63 -7.52
C GLY A 102 -6.23 5.62 -7.47
N PHE A 103 -6.81 4.55 -6.92
CA PHE A 103 -8.26 4.46 -6.70
C PHE A 103 -8.76 5.49 -5.69
N LEU A 104 -8.02 5.73 -4.59
CA LEU A 104 -8.35 6.75 -3.60
C LEU A 104 -8.52 8.11 -4.28
N ILE A 105 -7.51 8.56 -5.01
CA ILE A 105 -7.56 9.89 -5.65
C ILE A 105 -8.69 9.96 -6.68
N SER A 106 -8.83 8.95 -7.55
CA SER A 106 -9.78 8.96 -8.64
C SER A 106 -11.22 8.88 -8.14
N PHE A 107 -11.54 7.87 -7.35
CA PHE A 107 -12.93 7.62 -6.92
C PHE A 107 -13.40 8.53 -5.82
N LEU A 108 -12.50 8.98 -4.91
CA LEU A 108 -12.85 9.99 -3.92
C LEU A 108 -13.28 11.28 -4.61
N SER A 109 -12.49 11.76 -5.58
CA SER A 109 -12.79 12.98 -6.34
C SER A 109 -14.04 12.82 -7.19
N MET A 110 -14.18 11.69 -7.88
CA MET A 110 -15.31 11.39 -8.75
C MET A 110 -16.63 11.42 -7.99
N ILE A 111 -16.76 10.64 -6.91
CA ILE A 111 -18.03 10.57 -6.16
C ILE A 111 -18.36 11.89 -5.46
N THR A 112 -17.33 12.63 -4.98
CA THR A 112 -17.51 13.95 -4.36
C THR A 112 -18.07 14.94 -5.38
N THR A 113 -17.49 14.98 -6.57
CA THR A 113 -17.92 15.85 -7.67
C THR A 113 -19.33 15.50 -8.14
N ASP A 114 -19.62 14.22 -8.29
CA ASP A 114 -20.93 13.72 -8.69
C ASP A 114 -22.03 14.14 -7.73
N VAL A 115 -21.83 13.94 -6.42
CA VAL A 115 -22.81 14.32 -5.39
C VAL A 115 -22.97 15.85 -5.33
N ALA A 116 -21.85 16.59 -5.45
CA ALA A 116 -21.87 18.05 -5.49
C ALA A 116 -22.62 18.58 -6.72
N SER A 117 -22.46 17.95 -7.88
CA SER A 117 -23.13 18.32 -9.13
C SER A 117 -24.64 18.12 -9.07
N GLU A 118 -25.06 16.97 -8.56
CA GLU A 118 -26.50 16.66 -8.37
C GLU A 118 -27.17 17.67 -7.42
N LYS A 119 -26.46 18.07 -6.36
CA LYS A 119 -26.95 19.09 -5.43
C LYS A 119 -26.97 20.48 -6.04
N GLY A 120 -25.91 20.87 -6.74
CA GLY A 120 -25.80 22.19 -7.37
C GLY A 120 -26.81 22.43 -8.49
N SER A 121 -27.15 21.40 -9.26
CA SER A 121 -28.17 21.47 -10.34
C SER A 121 -29.62 21.30 -9.87
N ARG A 122 -29.88 21.17 -8.58
CA ARG A 122 -31.19 20.89 -7.99
C ARG A 122 -31.85 19.59 -8.46
N VAL A 123 -31.19 18.77 -9.25
CA VAL A 123 -31.67 17.46 -9.68
C VAL A 123 -31.95 16.58 -8.46
N LEU A 124 -31.17 16.74 -7.42
CA LEU A 124 -31.32 16.01 -6.18
C LEU A 124 -32.65 16.30 -5.46
N GLU A 125 -33.19 17.52 -5.55
CA GLU A 125 -34.49 17.88 -4.99
C GLU A 125 -35.64 17.10 -5.67
N VAL A 126 -35.56 17.00 -7.01
CA VAL A 126 -36.53 16.25 -7.82
C VAL A 126 -36.43 14.75 -7.55
N LEU A 127 -35.23 14.20 -7.47
CA LEU A 127 -35.00 12.79 -7.16
C LEU A 127 -35.53 12.43 -5.76
N LEU A 128 -35.28 13.28 -4.78
CA LEU A 128 -35.69 13.04 -3.39
C LEU A 128 -37.22 13.26 -3.14
N ALA A 129 -37.94 13.87 -4.09
CA ALA A 129 -39.38 13.87 -4.07
C ALA A 129 -39.97 12.46 -4.31
N SER A 130 -39.21 11.58 -5.00
CA SER A 130 -39.68 10.23 -5.34
C SER A 130 -38.90 9.11 -4.61
N VAL A 131 -37.69 9.36 -4.13
CA VAL A 131 -36.78 8.33 -3.54
C VAL A 131 -36.27 8.80 -2.19
N LYS A 132 -36.17 7.89 -1.22
CA LYS A 132 -35.62 8.21 0.11
C LYS A 132 -34.09 8.55 -0.01
N PRO A 133 -33.57 9.55 0.74
CA PRO A 133 -32.16 9.92 0.70
C PRO A 133 -31.19 8.77 0.96
N SER A 134 -31.59 7.82 1.83
CA SER A 134 -30.78 6.62 2.10
C SER A 134 -30.67 5.71 0.87
N THR A 135 -31.77 5.50 0.16
CA THR A 135 -31.79 4.67 -1.05
C THR A 135 -30.93 5.29 -2.14
N HIS A 136 -31.02 6.62 -2.31
CA HIS A 136 -30.20 7.35 -3.28
C HIS A 136 -28.69 7.24 -2.96
N LEU A 137 -28.31 7.47 -1.69
CA LEU A 137 -26.92 7.35 -1.25
C LEU A 137 -26.38 5.92 -1.49
N ILE A 138 -27.14 4.89 -1.09
CA ILE A 138 -26.74 3.50 -1.29
C ILE A 138 -26.60 3.18 -2.78
N ALA A 139 -27.54 3.59 -3.60
CA ALA A 139 -27.48 3.37 -5.05
C ALA A 139 -26.24 4.03 -5.66
N LYS A 140 -25.92 5.27 -5.24
CA LYS A 140 -24.72 5.99 -5.70
C LYS A 140 -23.44 5.28 -5.28
N LEU A 141 -23.33 4.91 -4.00
CA LEU A 141 -22.17 4.17 -3.49
C LEU A 141 -22.01 2.83 -4.22
N THR A 142 -23.09 2.08 -4.41
CA THR A 142 -23.07 0.78 -5.09
C THR A 142 -22.68 0.94 -6.56
N GLY A 143 -23.25 1.91 -7.27
CA GLY A 143 -22.93 2.17 -8.67
C GLY A 143 -21.44 2.53 -8.86
N THR A 144 -20.91 3.43 -8.03
CA THR A 144 -19.49 3.81 -8.09
C THR A 144 -18.57 2.68 -7.65
N PHE A 145 -18.97 1.86 -6.67
CA PHE A 145 -18.24 0.66 -6.27
C PHE A 145 -18.17 -0.38 -7.38
N LEU A 146 -19.28 -0.65 -8.08
CA LEU A 146 -19.29 -1.55 -9.23
C LEU A 146 -18.40 -1.04 -10.36
N LEU A 147 -18.36 0.27 -10.58
CA LEU A 147 -17.45 0.89 -11.54
C LEU A 147 -15.99 0.66 -11.12
N ALA A 148 -15.64 0.79 -9.82
CA ALA A 148 -14.30 0.49 -9.33
C ALA A 148 -13.92 -0.98 -9.57
N ILE A 149 -14.83 -1.91 -9.30
CA ILE A 149 -14.60 -3.34 -9.56
C ILE A 149 -14.40 -3.63 -11.05
N THR A 150 -15.20 -3.03 -11.93
CA THR A 150 -15.01 -3.20 -13.38
C THR A 150 -13.68 -2.63 -13.86
N GLN A 151 -13.21 -1.54 -13.29
CA GLN A 151 -11.91 -0.95 -13.60
C GLN A 151 -10.75 -1.84 -13.12
N ILE A 152 -10.85 -2.43 -11.92
CA ILE A 152 -9.87 -3.42 -11.43
C ILE A 152 -9.83 -4.64 -12.37
N ALA A 153 -10.99 -5.18 -12.72
CA ALA A 153 -11.07 -6.32 -13.63
C ALA A 153 -10.49 -6.00 -15.01
N ALA A 154 -10.78 -4.82 -15.56
CA ALA A 154 -10.22 -4.37 -16.83
C ALA A 154 -8.69 -4.22 -16.75
N LEU A 155 -8.16 -3.66 -15.64
CA LEU A 155 -6.72 -3.52 -15.44
C LEU A 155 -6.03 -4.89 -15.39
N ILE A 156 -6.59 -5.84 -14.64
CA ILE A 156 -6.06 -7.21 -14.55
C ILE A 156 -6.07 -7.87 -15.95
N LEU A 157 -7.16 -7.72 -16.70
CA LEU A 157 -7.27 -8.27 -18.04
C LEU A 157 -6.22 -7.66 -18.98
N VAL A 158 -6.05 -6.34 -18.98
CA VAL A 158 -5.04 -5.66 -19.80
C VAL A 158 -3.64 -6.13 -19.45
N LEU A 159 -3.30 -6.22 -18.17
CA LEU A 159 -2.01 -6.73 -17.71
C LEU A 159 -1.81 -8.18 -18.17
N ALA A 160 -2.80 -9.05 -18.01
CA ALA A 160 -2.73 -10.44 -18.46
C ALA A 160 -2.46 -10.53 -19.98
N VAL A 161 -3.16 -9.72 -20.80
CA VAL A 161 -2.95 -9.67 -22.25
C VAL A 161 -1.52 -9.18 -22.57
N ILE A 162 -1.03 -8.14 -21.91
CA ILE A 162 0.33 -7.63 -22.10
C ILE A 162 1.36 -8.73 -21.80
N PHE A 163 1.25 -9.41 -20.65
CA PHE A 163 2.18 -10.47 -20.27
C PHE A 163 2.11 -11.69 -21.20
N MET A 164 0.94 -11.99 -21.78
CA MET A 164 0.81 -13.10 -22.75
C MET A 164 1.36 -12.74 -24.13
N THR A 165 1.33 -11.46 -24.53
CA THR A 165 1.68 -11.06 -25.90
C THR A 165 3.11 -10.52 -26.03
N VAL A 166 3.67 -9.92 -25.00
CA VAL A 166 5.02 -9.39 -25.01
C VAL A 166 6.04 -10.54 -24.86
N ASP A 167 7.00 -10.58 -25.74
CA ASP A 167 8.09 -11.57 -25.78
C ASP A 167 7.61 -13.04 -25.81
N GLY A 168 6.44 -13.30 -26.45
CA GLY A 168 5.91 -14.66 -26.60
C GLY A 168 5.53 -15.35 -25.29
N GLY A 169 5.25 -14.57 -24.23
CA GLY A 169 4.84 -15.10 -22.92
C GLY A 169 5.99 -15.38 -21.94
N SER A 170 7.24 -15.16 -22.34
CA SER A 170 8.42 -15.41 -21.46
C SER A 170 8.37 -14.60 -20.13
N LYS A 171 7.71 -13.43 -20.14
CA LYS A 171 7.48 -12.65 -18.94
C LYS A 171 6.47 -13.27 -17.99
N MET A 172 5.51 -14.05 -18.49
CA MET A 172 4.59 -14.81 -17.65
C MET A 172 5.33 -15.90 -16.89
N ASP A 173 6.27 -16.58 -17.53
CA ASP A 173 7.11 -17.61 -16.88
C ASP A 173 7.99 -17.00 -15.76
N SER A 174 8.41 -15.74 -15.90
CA SER A 174 9.17 -15.06 -14.85
C SER A 174 8.32 -14.56 -13.67
N LEU A 175 7.01 -14.35 -13.87
CA LEU A 175 6.09 -13.97 -12.78
C LEU A 175 5.52 -15.17 -12.03
N GLN A 176 5.47 -16.33 -12.65
CA GLN A 176 4.88 -17.52 -12.05
C GLN A 176 5.56 -17.89 -10.71
N PRO A 177 6.90 -17.92 -10.57
CA PRO A 177 7.55 -18.16 -9.29
C PRO A 177 7.18 -17.11 -8.24
N MET A 178 7.09 -15.82 -8.64
CA MET A 178 6.71 -14.75 -7.73
C MET A 178 5.28 -14.90 -7.20
N ILE A 179 4.35 -15.38 -8.02
CA ILE A 179 2.96 -15.61 -7.62
C ILE A 179 2.86 -16.85 -6.72
N GLU A 180 3.63 -17.90 -7.02
CA GLU A 180 3.64 -19.14 -6.25
C GLU A 180 4.22 -18.96 -4.84
N GLU A 181 5.16 -18.03 -4.67
CA GLU A 181 5.74 -17.67 -3.36
C GLU A 181 4.82 -16.80 -2.51
N LEU A 182 3.85 -16.10 -3.13
CA LEU A 182 2.88 -15.32 -2.37
C LEU A 182 1.88 -16.26 -1.65
N SER A 183 1.87 -16.21 -0.33
CA SER A 183 0.90 -16.95 0.48
C SER A 183 -0.55 -16.60 0.08
N TYR A 184 -1.41 -17.61 -0.02
CA TYR A 184 -2.85 -17.41 -0.22
C TYR A 184 -3.47 -16.48 0.82
N SER A 185 -2.95 -16.51 2.06
CA SER A 185 -3.36 -15.59 3.12
C SER A 185 -3.03 -14.14 2.78
N TYR A 186 -1.85 -13.88 2.21
CA TYR A 186 -1.45 -12.55 1.75
C TYR A 186 -2.42 -12.00 0.71
N ILE A 187 -2.71 -12.80 -0.32
CA ILE A 187 -3.63 -12.43 -1.41
C ILE A 187 -5.03 -12.10 -0.86
N GLY A 188 -5.53 -12.95 0.06
CA GLY A 188 -6.81 -12.73 0.71
C GLY A 188 -6.87 -11.43 1.52
N TYR A 189 -5.84 -11.14 2.32
CA TYR A 189 -5.75 -9.90 3.08
C TYR A 189 -5.62 -8.68 2.17
N ALA A 190 -4.73 -8.72 1.18
CA ALA A 190 -4.52 -7.62 0.24
C ALA A 190 -5.82 -7.25 -0.49
N PHE A 191 -6.56 -8.25 -0.94
CA PHE A 191 -7.87 -8.05 -1.59
C PHE A 191 -8.91 -7.49 -0.61
N ALA A 192 -8.99 -7.99 0.62
CA ALA A 192 -9.91 -7.48 1.64
C ALA A 192 -9.61 -6.01 1.99
N PHE A 193 -8.33 -5.65 2.18
CA PHE A 193 -7.92 -4.27 2.42
C PHE A 193 -8.23 -3.36 1.23
N LEU A 194 -7.98 -3.81 0.00
CA LEU A 194 -8.33 -3.07 -1.22
C LEU A 194 -9.83 -2.73 -1.26
N ILE A 195 -10.69 -3.74 -1.13
CA ILE A 195 -12.14 -3.57 -1.20
C ILE A 195 -12.67 -2.66 -0.09
N LEU A 196 -12.27 -2.92 1.16
CA LEU A 196 -12.74 -2.13 2.30
C LEU A 196 -12.25 -0.68 2.24
N THR A 197 -11.04 -0.44 1.77
CA THR A 197 -10.49 0.90 1.61
C THR A 197 -11.24 1.67 0.52
N ILE A 198 -11.58 1.03 -0.61
CA ILE A 198 -12.41 1.64 -1.65
C ILE A 198 -13.77 2.03 -1.06
N ILE A 199 -14.43 1.12 -0.34
CA ILE A 199 -15.73 1.38 0.28
C ILE A 199 -15.65 2.58 1.25
N LEU A 200 -14.65 2.62 2.14
CA LEU A 200 -14.45 3.73 3.07
C LEU A 200 -14.27 5.05 2.32
N ASN A 201 -13.44 5.09 1.29
CA ASN A 201 -13.18 6.31 0.52
C ASN A 201 -14.42 6.78 -0.25
N LEU A 202 -15.22 5.88 -0.80
CA LEU A 202 -16.50 6.22 -1.44
C LEU A 202 -17.49 6.84 -0.44
N ILE A 203 -17.59 6.27 0.77
CA ILE A 203 -18.46 6.80 1.83
C ILE A 203 -18.03 8.21 2.23
N ILE A 204 -16.73 8.42 2.45
CA ILE A 204 -16.19 9.74 2.81
C ILE A 204 -16.36 10.73 1.64
N GLY A 205 -16.11 10.31 0.40
CA GLY A 205 -16.31 11.16 -0.76
C GLY A 205 -17.77 11.61 -0.93
N ALA A 206 -18.72 10.70 -0.75
CA ALA A 206 -20.15 11.05 -0.77
C ALA A 206 -20.54 12.00 0.36
N LEU A 207 -19.97 11.81 1.57
CA LEU A 207 -20.14 12.74 2.68
C LEU A 207 -19.63 14.14 2.31
N LEU A 208 -18.38 14.23 1.83
CA LEU A 208 -17.76 15.50 1.44
C LEU A 208 -18.54 16.20 0.33
N GLY A 209 -18.95 15.46 -0.71
CA GLY A 209 -19.79 15.98 -1.79
C GLY A 209 -21.11 16.53 -1.32
N SER A 210 -21.72 15.90 -0.31
CA SER A 210 -22.97 16.39 0.29
C SER A 210 -22.80 17.73 1.03
N LEU A 211 -21.60 18.00 1.57
CA LEU A 211 -21.31 19.21 2.36
C LEU A 211 -21.03 20.43 1.49
N VAL A 212 -20.57 20.26 0.25
CA VAL A 212 -20.31 21.38 -0.65
C VAL A 212 -21.59 21.86 -1.35
N SER A 213 -21.60 23.10 -1.78
CA SER A 213 -22.77 23.71 -2.44
C SER A 213 -22.59 23.90 -3.92
N LYS A 214 -21.35 23.93 -4.38
CA LYS A 214 -20.95 24.11 -5.78
C LYS A 214 -19.93 23.05 -6.17
N VAL A 215 -19.95 22.65 -7.44
CA VAL A 215 -19.02 21.64 -7.97
C VAL A 215 -17.56 22.10 -7.86
N GLU A 216 -17.30 23.39 -8.02
CA GLU A 216 -15.97 24.00 -7.93
C GLU A 216 -15.35 23.86 -6.52
N GLU A 217 -16.18 23.69 -5.49
CA GLU A 217 -15.73 23.50 -4.12
C GLU A 217 -15.32 22.03 -3.84
N ALA A 218 -15.70 21.09 -4.72
CA ALA A 218 -15.45 19.65 -4.52
C ALA A 218 -13.96 19.33 -4.37
N GLY A 219 -13.11 19.94 -5.21
CA GLY A 219 -11.66 19.75 -5.14
C GLY A 219 -11.05 20.19 -3.80
N GLN A 220 -11.55 21.27 -3.21
CA GLN A 220 -11.11 21.72 -1.89
C GLN A 220 -11.61 20.79 -0.77
N ALA A 221 -12.82 20.25 -0.93
CA ALA A 221 -13.41 19.34 0.04
C ALA A 221 -12.63 18.02 0.18
N VAL A 222 -12.10 17.48 -0.91
CA VAL A 222 -11.34 16.22 -0.90
C VAL A 222 -9.88 16.39 -0.44
N MET A 223 -9.37 17.62 -0.43
CA MET A 223 -7.96 17.91 -0.15
C MET A 223 -7.42 17.30 1.16
N PRO A 224 -8.15 17.37 2.30
CA PRO A 224 -7.66 16.75 3.54
C PRO A 224 -7.46 15.23 3.41
N MET A 225 -8.38 14.54 2.73
CA MET A 225 -8.27 13.09 2.51
C MET A 225 -7.16 12.75 1.53
N THR A 226 -6.96 13.57 0.51
CA THR A 226 -5.84 13.45 -0.44
C THR A 226 -4.50 13.57 0.28
N ILE A 227 -4.36 14.53 1.21
CA ILE A 227 -3.13 14.69 2.02
C ILE A 227 -2.89 13.45 2.88
N ILE A 228 -3.91 12.91 3.54
CA ILE A 228 -3.78 11.67 4.32
C ILE A 228 -3.36 10.51 3.42
N GLY A 229 -3.92 10.40 2.22
CA GLY A 229 -3.55 9.40 1.22
C GLY A 229 -2.08 9.54 0.77
N ILE A 230 -1.62 10.77 0.51
CA ILE A 230 -0.23 11.08 0.17
C ILE A 230 0.70 10.63 1.32
N ILE A 231 0.38 10.98 2.55
CA ILE A 231 1.16 10.57 3.73
C ILE A 231 1.24 9.04 3.81
N GLY A 232 0.10 8.34 3.68
CA GLY A 232 0.05 6.87 3.68
C GLY A 232 0.88 6.26 2.56
N PHE A 233 0.87 6.84 1.37
CA PHE A 233 1.66 6.39 0.23
C PHE A 233 3.17 6.60 0.46
N TYR A 234 3.57 7.72 1.02
CA TYR A 234 4.97 7.93 1.41
C TYR A 234 5.40 6.96 2.51
N VAL A 235 4.55 6.67 3.50
CA VAL A 235 4.84 5.67 4.53
C VAL A 235 5.01 4.28 3.90
N LEU A 236 4.23 3.94 2.87
CA LEU A 236 4.41 2.70 2.11
C LEU A 236 5.80 2.65 1.42
N ILE A 237 6.18 3.73 0.71
CA ILE A 237 7.46 3.79 -0.02
C ILE A 237 8.66 3.69 0.93
N PHE A 238 8.68 4.50 1.98
CA PHE A 238 9.78 4.48 2.95
C PHE A 238 9.75 3.22 3.82
N GLY A 239 8.55 2.73 4.13
CA GLY A 239 8.36 1.50 4.88
C GLY A 239 8.84 0.25 4.14
N ALA A 240 8.89 0.27 2.81
CA ALA A 240 9.44 -0.84 2.03
C ALA A 240 10.92 -1.11 2.34
N GLN A 241 11.67 -0.10 2.77
CA GLN A 241 13.07 -0.24 3.18
C GLN A 241 13.22 -0.73 4.63
N SER A 242 12.23 -0.51 5.48
CA SER A 242 12.27 -0.88 6.90
C SER A 242 10.83 -1.12 7.40
N PRO A 243 10.24 -2.30 7.09
CA PRO A 243 8.81 -2.58 7.31
C PRO A 243 8.41 -2.67 8.80
N ASP A 244 9.36 -2.95 9.69
CA ASP A 244 9.12 -3.11 11.13
C ASP A 244 9.20 -1.81 11.95
N THR A 245 9.41 -0.67 11.28
CA THR A 245 9.50 0.61 11.99
C THR A 245 8.19 0.96 12.70
N MET A 246 8.29 1.65 13.85
CA MET A 246 7.13 2.13 14.63
C MET A 246 6.18 2.98 13.77
N LEU A 247 6.71 3.75 12.83
CA LEU A 247 5.94 4.56 11.92
C LEU A 247 5.04 3.68 11.02
N VAL A 248 5.60 2.67 10.37
CA VAL A 248 4.86 1.72 9.52
C VAL A 248 3.82 0.98 10.36
N LYS A 249 4.19 0.56 11.58
CA LYS A 249 3.28 -0.13 12.51
C LYS A 249 2.07 0.73 12.86
N VAL A 250 2.26 1.99 13.21
CA VAL A 250 1.16 2.91 13.56
C VAL A 250 0.25 3.15 12.36
N PHE A 251 0.82 3.47 11.19
CA PHE A 251 0.04 3.76 9.99
C PHE A 251 -0.69 2.55 9.41
N SER A 252 -0.24 1.34 9.72
CA SER A 252 -0.94 0.10 9.32
C SER A 252 -2.27 -0.12 10.05
N TYR A 253 -2.50 0.54 11.18
CA TYR A 253 -3.77 0.47 11.91
C TYR A 253 -4.69 1.68 11.68
N ILE A 254 -4.18 2.79 11.12
CA ILE A 254 -5.01 3.96 10.80
C ILE A 254 -5.90 3.61 9.59
N PRO A 255 -7.24 3.65 9.69
CA PRO A 255 -8.15 3.13 8.65
C PRO A 255 -7.95 3.72 7.26
N PHE A 256 -7.58 5.02 7.20
CA PHE A 256 -7.37 5.71 5.91
C PHE A 256 -6.06 5.36 5.20
N THR A 257 -5.10 4.77 5.91
CA THR A 257 -3.78 4.39 5.39
C THR A 257 -3.54 2.89 5.48
N SER A 258 -4.30 2.18 6.34
CA SER A 258 -4.14 0.75 6.61
C SER A 258 -4.22 -0.10 5.34
N GLY A 259 -5.10 0.26 4.41
CA GLY A 259 -5.22 -0.47 3.14
C GLY A 259 -3.95 -0.48 2.30
N MET A 260 -3.13 0.57 2.37
CA MET A 260 -1.85 0.65 1.67
C MET A 260 -0.69 0.06 2.48
N VAL A 261 -0.69 0.31 3.80
CA VAL A 261 0.47 0.03 4.66
C VAL A 261 0.42 -1.37 5.29
N MET A 262 -0.78 -1.90 5.62
CA MET A 262 -0.88 -3.22 6.24
C MET A 262 -0.46 -4.37 5.31
N PRO A 263 -0.81 -4.38 4.01
CA PRO A 263 -0.27 -5.37 3.07
C PRO A 263 1.25 -5.42 3.04
N LEU A 264 1.94 -4.28 3.18
CA LEU A 264 3.40 -4.24 3.28
C LEU A 264 3.90 -5.00 4.50
N ARG A 265 3.31 -4.80 5.68
CA ARG A 265 3.70 -5.53 6.87
C ARG A 265 3.40 -7.03 6.74
N ILE A 266 2.24 -7.40 6.17
CA ILE A 266 1.91 -8.81 5.93
C ILE A 266 2.91 -9.45 4.96
N GLY A 267 3.33 -8.75 3.91
CA GLY A 267 4.26 -9.26 2.90
C GLY A 267 5.70 -9.33 3.39
N ALA A 268 6.17 -8.28 4.05
CA ALA A 268 7.58 -8.04 4.35
C ALA A 268 8.03 -8.47 5.75
N THR A 269 7.10 -8.81 6.66
CA THR A 269 7.43 -9.16 8.05
C THR A 269 6.73 -10.44 8.49
N ASP A 270 7.18 -11.02 9.60
CA ASP A 270 6.63 -12.25 10.18
C ASP A 270 5.53 -11.98 11.21
N ILE A 271 4.60 -11.06 10.88
CA ILE A 271 3.46 -10.77 11.75
C ILE A 271 2.45 -11.92 11.78
N GLY A 272 1.94 -12.21 12.98
CA GLY A 272 0.88 -13.19 13.15
C GLY A 272 -0.45 -12.72 12.53
N SER A 273 -1.36 -13.68 12.28
CA SER A 273 -2.68 -13.39 11.67
C SER A 273 -3.57 -12.46 12.50
N PHE A 274 -3.26 -12.27 13.79
CA PHE A 274 -4.07 -11.40 14.67
C PHE A 274 -3.97 -9.92 14.29
N GLU A 275 -2.78 -9.43 13.93
CA GLU A 275 -2.57 -8.01 13.60
C GLU A 275 -3.34 -7.58 12.34
N PRO A 276 -3.28 -8.31 11.21
CA PRO A 276 -4.09 -8.01 10.03
C PRO A 276 -5.60 -8.06 10.30
N LEU A 277 -6.06 -9.05 11.07
CA LEU A 277 -7.48 -9.17 11.45
C LEU A 277 -7.95 -8.00 12.31
N LEU A 278 -7.11 -7.55 13.27
CA LEU A 278 -7.41 -6.38 14.08
C LEU A 278 -7.53 -5.12 13.22
N ALA A 279 -6.58 -4.90 12.30
CA ALA A 279 -6.62 -3.74 11.38
C ALA A 279 -7.85 -3.78 10.45
N LEU A 280 -8.21 -4.96 9.91
CA LEU A 280 -9.46 -5.14 9.16
C LEU A 280 -10.68 -4.84 10.01
N GLY A 281 -10.70 -5.31 11.24
CA GLY A 281 -11.79 -5.01 12.20
C GLY A 281 -11.94 -3.51 12.43
N ILE A 282 -10.85 -2.79 12.66
CA ILE A 282 -10.84 -1.33 12.82
C ILE A 282 -11.34 -0.65 11.53
N LEU A 283 -10.90 -1.10 10.36
CA LEU A 283 -11.32 -0.57 9.06
C LEU A 283 -12.82 -0.78 8.82
N ILE A 284 -13.36 -1.96 9.13
CA ILE A 284 -14.80 -2.27 9.04
C ILE A 284 -15.62 -1.38 9.97
N VAL A 285 -15.23 -1.30 11.25
CA VAL A 285 -15.92 -0.46 12.23
C VAL A 285 -15.91 1.00 11.80
N THR A 286 -14.77 1.50 11.34
CA THR A 286 -14.65 2.88 10.83
C THR A 286 -15.53 3.09 9.60
N SER A 287 -15.61 2.13 8.68
CA SER A 287 -16.48 2.21 7.49
C SER A 287 -17.96 2.25 7.87
N ILE A 288 -18.37 1.44 8.85
CA ILE A 288 -19.76 1.46 9.36
C ILE A 288 -20.08 2.80 10.03
N LEU A 289 -19.21 3.30 10.89
CA LEU A 289 -19.38 4.58 11.55
C LEU A 289 -19.42 5.73 10.53
N ALA A 290 -18.50 5.73 9.58
CA ALA A 290 -18.46 6.70 8.48
C ALA A 290 -19.77 6.66 7.66
N PHE A 291 -20.30 5.47 7.37
CA PHE A 291 -21.58 5.31 6.66
C PHE A 291 -22.76 5.89 7.44
N ILE A 292 -22.86 5.60 8.73
CA ILE A 292 -23.94 6.15 9.59
C ILE A 292 -23.85 7.68 9.65
N ILE A 293 -22.66 8.23 9.81
CA ILE A 293 -22.40 9.67 9.80
C ILE A 293 -22.77 10.24 8.43
N SER A 294 -22.26 9.64 7.34
CA SER A 294 -22.55 10.08 5.98
C SER A 294 -24.04 10.10 5.69
N LEU A 295 -24.78 9.05 6.07
CA LEU A 295 -26.22 8.98 5.89
C LEU A 295 -26.97 10.08 6.66
N THR A 296 -26.54 10.38 7.88
CA THR A 296 -27.14 11.42 8.72
C THR A 296 -26.92 12.81 8.11
N PHE A 297 -25.68 13.10 7.72
CA PHE A 297 -25.34 14.37 7.08
C PHE A 297 -25.97 14.50 5.70
N TYR A 298 -26.00 13.43 4.92
CA TYR A 298 -26.61 13.41 3.59
C TYR A 298 -28.07 13.80 3.64
N LYS A 299 -28.86 13.20 4.54
CA LYS A 299 -30.28 13.54 4.74
C LYS A 299 -30.51 15.02 5.07
N ARG A 300 -29.62 15.62 5.87
CA ARG A 300 -29.74 17.03 6.30
C ARG A 300 -29.18 18.01 5.29
N SER A 301 -28.02 17.67 4.71
CA SER A 301 -27.27 18.57 3.82
C SER A 301 -27.95 18.78 2.47
N VAL A 302 -28.64 17.75 1.98
CA VAL A 302 -29.35 17.80 0.68
C VAL A 302 -30.44 18.87 0.66
N LEU A 303 -31.11 19.10 1.81
CA LEU A 303 -32.18 20.08 1.94
C LEU A 303 -31.70 21.47 2.41
N THR A 304 -30.39 21.64 2.65
CA THR A 304 -29.86 22.88 3.23
C THR A 304 -28.85 23.53 2.30
N TYR A 305 -29.20 24.66 1.73
CA TYR A 305 -28.31 25.52 0.93
C TYR A 305 -27.76 26.64 1.82
N SER A 306 -26.84 26.32 2.73
CA SER A 306 -26.19 27.34 3.54
C SER A 306 -24.95 27.90 2.82
N THR A 307 -24.86 29.22 2.73
CA THR A 307 -23.67 29.95 2.29
C THR A 307 -22.66 30.01 3.44
N GLY A 308 -21.61 29.19 3.41
CA GLY A 308 -20.55 29.20 4.43
C GLY A 308 -19.52 28.10 4.17
N GLY A 309 -18.33 28.20 4.76
CA GLY A 309 -17.29 27.19 4.65
C GLY A 309 -17.71 25.84 5.27
N ILE A 310 -17.05 24.75 4.87
CA ILE A 310 -17.36 23.37 5.31
C ILE A 310 -17.47 23.25 6.83
N ILE A 311 -16.54 23.87 7.58
CA ILE A 311 -16.55 23.85 9.05
C ILE A 311 -17.80 24.53 9.62
N GLN A 312 -18.26 25.62 9.02
CA GLN A 312 -19.43 26.36 9.46
C GLN A 312 -20.71 25.58 9.16
N LYS A 313 -20.77 24.87 8.03
CA LYS A 313 -21.86 23.97 7.66
C LYS A 313 -21.96 22.81 8.65
N ILE A 314 -20.83 22.18 8.99
CA ILE A 314 -20.80 21.10 10.00
C ILE A 314 -21.30 21.60 11.36
N LYS A 315 -20.84 22.78 11.83
CA LYS A 315 -21.33 23.39 13.08
C LYS A 315 -22.83 23.67 13.08
N THR A 316 -23.34 24.16 11.97
CA THR A 316 -24.79 24.47 11.83
C THR A 316 -25.63 23.19 11.87
N MET A 317 -25.17 22.14 11.18
CA MET A 317 -25.86 20.85 11.17
C MET A 317 -25.82 20.11 12.51
N LEU A 318 -24.77 20.31 13.30
CA LEU A 318 -24.66 19.76 14.66
C LEU A 318 -25.53 20.53 15.67
N LYS A 319 -25.69 21.86 15.51
CA LYS A 319 -26.56 22.69 16.40
C LYS A 319 -28.05 22.45 16.25
N VAL A 320 -28.50 21.91 15.13
CA VAL A 320 -29.92 21.56 14.89
C VAL A 320 -30.32 20.27 15.64
N THR A 321 -29.41 19.67 16.40
CA THR A 321 -29.61 18.41 17.16
C THR A 321 -29.95 18.68 18.65
N THR A 322 -29.90 19.94 19.09
CA THR A 322 -30.37 20.41 20.41
C THR A 322 -31.64 21.22 20.28
#